data_7cd9938a3cb81f61b507fbb93d23c304
#
_entry.id   7cd9938a3cb81f61b507fbb93d23c304
#
_cell.length_a   1.000
_cell.length_b   1.000
_cell.length_c   1.000
_cell.angle_alpha   90.00
_cell.angle_beta   90.00
_cell.angle_gamma   90.00
#
_symmetry.space_group_name_H-M   'P 1'
#
loop_
_entity.id
_entity.type
_entity.pdbx_description
1 polymer ?
#
loop_
_entity_poly.entity_id
_entity_poly.type
_entity_poly.pdbx_seq_one_letter_code
_entity_poly.pdbx_strand_id
1 'polypeptide(L)'
;IPERKLTHEELVRAIRLNIAAEHEAIFLYMAHAEATDHPLVKEVLIDIANEERVHIGEFERLLEILTGDEDRYVAEGREEVDEMAEEMTAAEQAEAPEMGGEEITIGSLKD
;
A
#
# COMPACT_ATOMS: atom_id res chain seq x y z
N ILE A 1 -22.26 -15.03 0.45
CA ILE A 1 -21.70 -15.64 1.67
C ILE A 1 -22.34 -16.98 1.88
N PRO A 2 -21.55 -18.03 2.07
CA PRO A 2 -22.13 -19.36 2.28
C PRO A 2 -22.91 -19.44 3.58
N GLU A 3 -23.90 -20.30 3.62
CA GLU A 3 -24.72 -20.49 4.82
C GLU A 3 -23.96 -21.17 5.95
N ARG A 4 -22.91 -21.87 5.63
CA ARG A 4 -22.02 -22.50 6.62
C ARG A 4 -20.87 -21.57 6.97
N LYS A 5 -20.15 -21.88 8.01
CA LYS A 5 -18.94 -21.13 8.37
C LYS A 5 -17.86 -21.40 7.34
N LEU A 6 -16.97 -20.43 7.20
CA LEU A 6 -15.87 -20.54 6.25
C LEU A 6 -14.83 -21.54 6.75
N THR A 7 -14.23 -22.27 5.82
CA THR A 7 -13.06 -23.09 6.15
C THR A 7 -11.86 -22.16 6.34
N HIS A 8 -10.75 -22.72 6.83
CA HIS A 8 -9.53 -21.95 7.02
C HIS A 8 -9.04 -21.33 5.70
N GLU A 9 -9.03 -22.13 4.64
CA GLU A 9 -8.58 -21.64 3.33
C GLU A 9 -9.50 -20.56 2.78
N GLU A 10 -10.80 -20.72 3.00
CA GLU A 10 -11.76 -19.69 2.57
C GLU A 10 -11.56 -18.41 3.36
N LEU A 11 -11.26 -18.55 4.66
CA LEU A 11 -11.03 -17.37 5.50
C LEU A 11 -9.80 -16.60 5.03
N VAL A 12 -8.73 -17.31 4.71
CA VAL A 12 -7.52 -16.67 4.18
C VAL A 12 -7.85 -15.89 2.90
N ARG A 13 -8.59 -16.52 1.99
CA ARG A 13 -8.98 -15.83 0.75
C ARG A 13 -9.89 -14.63 1.02
N ALA A 14 -10.77 -14.76 2.01
CA ALA A 14 -11.65 -13.64 2.38
C ALA A 14 -10.87 -12.45 2.90
N ILE A 15 -9.84 -12.69 3.71
CA ILE A 15 -9.00 -11.60 4.24
C ILE A 15 -8.23 -10.94 3.10
N ARG A 16 -7.72 -11.71 2.14
CA ARG A 16 -7.06 -11.12 0.96
C ARG A 16 -8.02 -10.23 0.18
N LEU A 17 -9.25 -10.66 0.03
CA LEU A 17 -10.25 -9.88 -0.67
C LEU A 17 -10.61 -8.61 0.11
N ASN A 18 -10.62 -8.69 1.44
CA ASN A 18 -10.86 -7.50 2.26
C ASN A 18 -9.75 -6.47 2.08
N ILE A 19 -8.49 -6.91 1.97
CA ILE A 19 -7.37 -6.01 1.70
C ILE A 19 -7.57 -5.32 0.35
N ALA A 20 -7.97 -6.08 -0.67
CA ALA A 20 -8.23 -5.52 -1.99
C ALA A 20 -9.34 -4.47 -1.93
N ALA A 21 -10.39 -4.74 -1.15
CA ALA A 21 -11.51 -3.79 -1.00
C ALA A 21 -11.07 -2.49 -0.34
N GLU A 22 -10.16 -2.57 0.64
CA GLU A 22 -9.64 -1.38 1.28
C GLU A 22 -8.81 -0.55 0.31
N HIS A 23 -8.00 -1.19 -0.52
CA HIS A 23 -7.23 -0.49 -1.54
C HIS A 23 -8.15 0.20 -2.56
N GLU A 24 -9.23 -0.47 -2.94
CA GLU A 24 -10.19 0.12 -3.86
C GLU A 24 -10.84 1.36 -3.22
N ALA A 25 -11.18 1.27 -1.94
CA ALA A 25 -11.77 2.39 -1.23
C ALA A 25 -10.83 3.60 -1.21
N ILE A 26 -9.55 3.37 -0.95
CA ILE A 26 -8.55 4.45 -0.96
C ILE A 26 -8.53 5.13 -2.33
N PHE A 27 -8.50 4.33 -3.38
CA PHE A 27 -8.49 4.85 -4.75
C PHE A 27 -9.69 5.76 -5.01
N LEU A 28 -10.89 5.30 -4.65
CA LEU A 28 -12.11 6.05 -4.88
C LEU A 28 -12.13 7.35 -4.08
N TYR A 29 -11.79 7.30 -2.80
CA TYR A 29 -11.84 8.49 -1.95
C TYR A 29 -10.83 9.53 -2.39
N MET A 30 -9.62 9.11 -2.77
CA MET A 30 -8.60 10.05 -3.23
C MET A 30 -8.99 10.65 -4.58
N ALA A 31 -9.58 9.86 -5.48
CA ALA A 31 -10.07 10.38 -6.75
C ALA A 31 -11.16 11.42 -6.54
N HIS A 32 -12.08 11.16 -5.61
CA HIS A 32 -13.13 12.12 -5.30
C HIS A 32 -12.57 13.37 -4.63
N ALA A 33 -11.58 13.22 -3.76
CA ALA A 33 -10.95 14.37 -3.11
C ALA A 33 -10.28 15.29 -4.14
N GLU A 34 -9.67 14.70 -5.16
CA GLU A 34 -9.05 15.47 -6.23
C GLU A 34 -10.06 16.15 -7.13
N ALA A 35 -11.27 15.59 -7.22
CA ALA A 35 -12.30 16.06 -8.11
C ALA A 35 -13.22 17.12 -7.49
N THR A 36 -12.97 17.53 -6.27
CA THR A 36 -13.80 18.53 -5.61
C THR A 36 -12.95 19.71 -5.13
N ASP A 37 -13.53 20.91 -5.20
CA ASP A 37 -12.90 22.08 -4.62
C ASP A 37 -13.45 22.42 -3.24
N HIS A 38 -14.38 21.61 -2.74
CA HIS A 38 -14.97 21.85 -1.43
C HIS A 38 -13.97 21.46 -0.33
N PRO A 39 -13.45 22.42 0.44
CA PRO A 39 -12.36 22.13 1.37
C PRO A 39 -12.68 21.08 2.43
N LEU A 40 -13.87 21.15 2.98
CA LEU A 40 -14.26 20.21 4.04
C LEU A 40 -14.41 18.80 3.48
N VAL A 41 -15.05 18.66 2.31
CA VAL A 41 -15.22 17.35 1.69
C VAL A 41 -13.86 16.74 1.35
N LYS A 42 -12.97 17.54 0.78
CA LYS A 42 -11.62 17.08 0.45
C LYS A 42 -10.89 16.57 1.70
N GLU A 43 -10.93 17.34 2.76
CA GLU A 43 -10.23 16.99 4.00
C GLU A 43 -10.78 15.70 4.60
N VAL A 44 -12.10 15.56 4.64
CA VAL A 44 -12.73 14.35 5.21
C VAL A 44 -12.41 13.13 4.37
N LEU A 45 -12.46 13.25 3.04
CA LEU A 45 -12.15 12.12 2.16
C LEU A 45 -10.70 11.66 2.33
N ILE A 46 -9.78 12.58 2.45
CA ILE A 46 -8.37 12.25 2.67
C ILE A 46 -8.19 11.55 4.01
N ASP A 47 -8.87 12.06 5.03
CA ASP A 47 -8.80 11.46 6.36
C ASP A 47 -9.31 10.02 6.34
N ILE A 48 -10.47 9.80 5.72
CA ILE A 48 -11.03 8.46 5.61
C ILE A 48 -10.10 7.53 4.81
N ALA A 49 -9.53 8.02 3.71
CA ALA A 49 -8.59 7.23 2.93
C ALA A 49 -7.39 6.80 3.77
N ASN A 50 -6.90 7.68 4.64
CA ASN A 50 -5.77 7.33 5.51
C ASN A 50 -6.19 6.31 6.58
N GLU A 51 -7.43 6.35 7.05
CA GLU A 51 -7.92 5.34 7.96
C GLU A 51 -8.00 3.96 7.30
N GLU A 52 -8.34 3.92 6.00
CA GLU A 52 -8.33 2.66 5.27
C GLU A 52 -6.93 2.06 5.19
N ARG A 53 -5.89 2.90 5.18
CA ARG A 53 -4.51 2.42 5.21
C ARG A 53 -4.20 1.72 6.53
N VAL A 54 -4.76 2.21 7.61
CA VAL A 54 -4.62 1.55 8.92
C VAL A 54 -5.32 0.20 8.90
N HIS A 55 -6.52 0.14 8.32
CA HIS A 55 -7.27 -1.12 8.20
C HIS A 55 -6.49 -2.16 7.39
N ILE A 56 -5.81 -1.73 6.34
CA ILE A 56 -4.98 -2.64 5.55
C ILE A 56 -3.92 -3.29 6.44
N GLY A 57 -3.27 -2.51 7.30
CA GLY A 57 -2.28 -3.05 8.22
C GLY A 57 -2.88 -4.09 9.16
N GLU A 58 -4.09 -3.83 9.64
CA GLU A 58 -4.76 -4.78 10.51
C GLU A 58 -5.08 -6.08 9.78
N PHE A 59 -5.61 -6.00 8.57
CA PHE A 59 -5.89 -7.19 7.78
C PHE A 59 -4.62 -7.94 7.39
N GLU A 60 -3.55 -7.21 7.08
CA GLU A 60 -2.27 -7.84 6.76
C GLU A 60 -1.73 -8.63 7.93
N ARG A 61 -1.87 -8.10 9.14
CA ARG A 61 -1.43 -8.82 10.32
C ARG A 61 -2.27 -10.07 10.55
N LEU A 62 -3.59 -9.98 10.38
CA LEU A 62 -4.45 -11.15 10.45
C LEU A 62 -4.00 -12.20 9.43
N LEU A 63 -3.70 -11.78 8.22
CA LEU A 63 -3.27 -12.68 7.17
C LEU A 63 -1.98 -13.39 7.53
N GLU A 64 -1.03 -12.66 8.12
CA GLU A 64 0.23 -13.26 8.59
C GLU A 64 -0.02 -14.34 9.64
N ILE A 65 -0.92 -14.07 10.58
CA ILE A 65 -1.24 -15.02 11.63
C ILE A 65 -1.92 -16.24 11.05
N LEU A 66 -2.86 -16.05 10.12
CA LEU A 66 -3.63 -17.13 9.55
C LEU A 66 -2.80 -18.04 8.64
N THR A 67 -1.88 -17.46 7.86
CA THR A 67 -1.05 -18.24 6.93
C THR A 67 0.19 -18.82 7.61
N GLY A 68 0.75 -18.11 8.59
CA GLY A 68 1.98 -18.50 9.25
C GLY A 68 3.25 -18.21 8.46
N ASP A 69 3.12 -17.84 7.19
CA ASP A 69 4.29 -17.61 6.33
C ASP A 69 4.18 -16.35 5.47
N GLU A 70 3.09 -15.62 5.58
CA GLU A 70 2.88 -14.43 4.75
C GLU A 70 3.97 -13.40 4.94
N ASP A 71 4.36 -13.15 6.19
CA ASP A 71 5.35 -12.13 6.50
C ASP A 71 6.71 -12.46 5.90
N ARG A 72 7.06 -13.73 5.78
CA ARG A 72 8.32 -14.14 5.18
C ARG A 72 8.36 -13.78 3.69
N TYR A 73 7.28 -14.07 2.97
CA TYR A 73 7.24 -13.75 1.54
C TYR A 73 7.15 -12.25 1.29
N VAL A 74 6.36 -11.55 2.12
CA VAL A 74 6.25 -10.11 1.99
C VAL A 74 7.60 -9.43 2.27
N ALA A 75 8.31 -9.90 3.28
CA ALA A 75 9.64 -9.36 3.60
C ALA A 75 10.64 -9.58 2.47
N GLU A 76 10.58 -10.75 1.82
CA GLU A 76 11.45 -11.04 0.68
C GLU A 76 11.17 -10.06 -0.47
N GLY A 77 9.90 -9.81 -0.76
CA GLY A 77 9.54 -8.86 -1.80
C GLY A 77 10.01 -7.45 -1.49
N ARG A 78 9.90 -7.02 -0.25
CA ARG A 78 10.38 -5.71 0.17
C ARG A 78 11.89 -5.58 -0.02
N GLU A 79 12.61 -6.61 0.36
CA GLU A 79 14.07 -6.63 0.22
C GLU A 79 14.50 -6.52 -1.24
N GLU A 80 13.78 -7.22 -2.13
CA GLU A 80 14.08 -7.14 -3.56
C GLU A 80 13.93 -5.71 -4.08
N VAL A 81 12.89 -5.01 -3.67
CA VAL A 81 12.68 -3.63 -4.08
C VAL A 81 13.76 -2.71 -3.48
N ASP A 82 14.11 -2.94 -2.23
CA ASP A 82 15.14 -2.14 -1.58
C ASP A 82 16.48 -2.29 -2.31
N GLU A 83 16.81 -3.49 -2.75
CA GLU A 83 18.02 -3.73 -3.53
C GLU A 83 17.99 -3.00 -4.87
N MET A 84 16.86 -3.05 -5.56
CA MET A 84 16.69 -2.33 -6.82
C MET A 84 16.83 -0.82 -6.61
N ALA A 85 16.26 -0.31 -5.53
CA ALA A 85 16.35 1.12 -5.22
C ALA A 85 17.79 1.54 -4.94
N GLU A 86 18.54 0.70 -4.22
CA GLU A 86 19.95 0.97 -3.94
C GLU A 86 20.78 0.97 -5.22
N GLU A 87 20.51 0.01 -6.11
CA GLU A 87 21.22 -0.06 -7.38
C GLU A 87 20.95 1.16 -8.24
N MET A 88 19.71 1.61 -8.28
CA MET A 88 19.36 2.81 -9.05
C MET A 88 20.03 4.05 -8.48
N THR A 89 20.06 4.19 -7.17
CA THR A 89 20.71 5.33 -6.53
C THR A 89 22.21 5.32 -6.81
N ALA A 90 22.83 4.16 -6.71
CA ALA A 90 24.25 4.03 -7.01
C ALA A 90 24.56 4.37 -8.47
N ALA A 91 23.70 3.92 -9.39
CA ALA A 91 23.85 4.21 -10.79
C ALA A 91 23.71 5.70 -11.07
N GLU A 92 22.75 6.35 -10.44
CA GLU A 92 22.59 7.80 -10.59
C GLU A 92 23.80 8.55 -10.11
N GLN A 93 24.33 8.19 -8.96
CA GLN A 93 25.51 8.87 -8.42
C GLN A 93 26.73 8.67 -9.28
N ALA A 94 26.85 7.51 -9.90
CA ALA A 94 28.01 7.21 -10.75
C ALA A 94 27.93 7.93 -12.09
N GLU A 95 26.73 8.09 -12.63
CA GLU A 95 26.60 8.58 -14.00
C GLU A 95 26.30 10.07 -14.11
N ALA A 96 25.70 10.66 -13.11
CA ALA A 96 25.31 12.05 -13.24
C ALA A 96 25.44 12.77 -11.92
N PRO A 97 26.64 12.89 -11.41
CA PRO A 97 26.86 13.51 -10.10
C PRO A 97 26.43 14.96 -10.02
N GLU A 98 26.24 15.60 -11.16
CA GLU A 98 25.92 17.02 -11.17
C GLU A 98 24.54 17.33 -11.65
N MET A 99 23.67 16.39 -11.57
CA MET A 99 22.29 16.69 -11.85
C MET A 99 21.84 17.69 -10.84
N GLY A 100 21.46 18.81 -11.33
CA GLY A 100 21.02 19.86 -10.47
C GLY A 100 19.80 19.41 -9.73
N GLY A 101 19.54 19.93 -8.67
CA GLY A 101 18.60 19.83 -7.69
C GLY A 101 17.24 19.20 -7.86
N GLU A 102 16.97 18.63 -8.94
CA GLU A 102 15.72 17.93 -9.12
C GLU A 102 15.90 16.50 -8.77
N GLU A 103 15.53 16.16 -7.60
CA GLU A 103 15.71 14.84 -7.15
C GLU A 103 14.38 14.14 -7.06
N ILE A 104 14.20 13.10 -7.82
CA ILE A 104 13.01 12.30 -7.72
C ILE A 104 13.37 11.07 -6.91
N THR A 105 12.86 11.00 -5.70
CA THR A 105 13.09 9.86 -4.85
C THR A 105 11.80 9.08 -4.73
N ILE A 106 11.91 7.84 -4.26
CA ILE A 106 10.74 7.02 -4.01
C ILE A 106 9.83 7.69 -3.00
N GLY A 107 10.42 8.35 -2.01
CA GLY A 107 9.65 9.06 -1.01
C GLY A 107 8.80 10.17 -1.58
N SER A 108 9.32 10.89 -2.57
CA SER A 108 8.56 12.00 -3.16
C SER A 108 7.41 11.52 -4.02
N LEU A 109 7.43 10.31 -4.48
CA LEU A 109 6.32 9.76 -5.26
C LEU A 109 5.09 9.48 -4.42
N LYS A 110 5.20 9.52 -3.13
CA LYS A 110 4.08 9.29 -2.24
C LYS A 110 3.20 10.50 -2.05
N ASP A 111 3.68 11.64 -2.39
CA ASP A 111 2.93 12.88 -2.27
C ASP A 111 2.08 13.14 -3.52
#